data_23c20bd99cc8f1f714df6b47548e6ebf
#
_entry.id   23c20bd99cc8f1f714df6b47548e6ebf
#
_cell.length_a   1.000
_cell.length_b   1.000
_cell.length_c   1.000
_cell.angle_alpha   90.00
_cell.angle_beta   90.00
_cell.angle_gamma   90.00
#
_symmetry.space_group_name_H-M   'P 1'
#
loop_
_entity.id
_entity.type
_entity.pdbx_description
1 polymer ?
#
loop_
_entity_poly.entity_id
_entity_poly.type
_entity_poly.pdbx_seq_one_letter_code
_entity_poly.pdbx_strand_id
1 'polypeptide(L)'
;HSIVGNDLFVNITTAHGKTVDEAVFETHKNMIDIQIPLDNEETYGYLPLAKLPDAEYNAEKDLTKYPGAVASAYVTCLPGEFAIFAPQDGHQPYIGTGDIHKAIFKIKA
;
A
#
# COMPACT_ATOMS: atom_id res chain seq x y z
N HIS A 1 2.11 -14.63 6.94
CA HIS A 1 2.59 -15.97 6.56
C HIS A 1 3.98 -15.87 5.93
N SER A 2 4.98 -16.41 6.59
CA SER A 2 6.37 -16.32 6.11
C SER A 2 6.66 -17.33 5.01
N ILE A 3 7.41 -16.89 3.99
CA ILE A 3 7.91 -17.74 2.91
C ILE A 3 9.43 -17.93 3.10
N VAL A 4 10.16 -16.83 3.32
CA VAL A 4 11.60 -16.85 3.59
C VAL A 4 11.86 -15.94 4.80
N GLY A 5 11.56 -16.41 5.99
CA GLY A 5 11.78 -15.67 7.25
C GLY A 5 11.16 -14.28 7.19
N ASN A 6 11.96 -13.25 7.53
CA ASN A 6 11.55 -11.84 7.47
C ASN A 6 11.86 -11.17 6.13
N ASP A 7 12.48 -11.89 5.18
CA ASP A 7 12.88 -11.32 3.90
C ASP A 7 11.80 -11.41 2.84
N LEU A 8 10.89 -12.36 2.99
CA LEU A 8 9.75 -12.55 2.10
C LEU A 8 8.59 -13.17 2.88
N PHE A 9 7.49 -12.45 2.96
CA PHE A 9 6.28 -12.97 3.61
C PHE A 9 5.03 -12.37 2.94
N VAL A 10 3.88 -12.99 3.21
CA VAL A 10 2.60 -12.52 2.69
C VAL A 10 1.62 -12.27 3.84
N ASN A 11 0.92 -11.16 3.77
CA ASN A 11 -0.19 -10.81 4.64
C ASN A 11 -1.48 -10.86 3.82
N ILE A 12 -2.47 -11.58 4.33
CA ILE A 12 -3.82 -11.55 3.77
C ILE A 12 -4.63 -10.59 4.62
N THR A 13 -5.17 -9.55 4.01
CA THR A 13 -5.90 -8.51 4.72
C THR A 13 -7.29 -8.33 4.16
N THR A 14 -8.19 -7.84 5.02
CA THR A 14 -9.54 -7.44 4.63
C THR A 14 -9.81 -6.09 5.25
N ALA A 15 -10.29 -5.15 4.44
CA ALA A 15 -10.70 -3.84 4.92
C ALA A 15 -11.88 -3.34 4.10
N HIS A 16 -12.71 -2.50 4.72
CA HIS A 16 -13.77 -1.82 4.00
C HIS A 16 -13.16 -0.74 3.11
N GLY A 17 -13.60 -0.64 1.86
CA GLY A 17 -13.13 0.37 0.92
C GLY A 17 -13.34 1.78 1.45
N LYS A 18 -12.41 2.66 1.12
CA LYS A 18 -12.38 4.05 1.56
C LYS A 18 -12.58 4.98 0.39
N THR A 19 -13.09 6.17 0.67
CA THR A 19 -13.05 7.28 -0.29
C THR A 19 -11.62 7.82 -0.37
N VAL A 20 -11.33 8.61 -1.41
CA VAL A 20 -10.03 9.27 -1.56
C VAL A 20 -9.73 10.14 -0.32
N ASP A 21 -10.72 10.82 0.22
CA ASP A 21 -10.52 11.70 1.38
C ASP A 21 -10.22 10.92 2.67
N GLU A 22 -10.69 9.70 2.79
CA GLU A 22 -10.46 8.86 3.96
C GLU A 22 -9.15 8.09 3.90
N ALA A 23 -8.68 7.77 2.69
CA ALA A 23 -7.48 6.98 2.49
C ALA A 23 -6.23 7.81 2.76
N VAL A 24 -5.20 7.17 3.34
CA VAL A 24 -3.98 7.84 3.80
C VAL A 24 -2.79 7.29 3.03
N PHE A 25 -1.91 8.20 2.56
CA PHE A 25 -0.64 7.81 1.96
C PHE A 25 0.29 7.19 2.99
N GLU A 26 1.05 6.21 2.54
CA GLU A 26 2.08 5.56 3.35
C GLU A 26 3.29 5.19 2.50
N THR A 27 4.44 5.06 3.18
CA THR A 27 5.68 4.53 2.60
C THR A 27 6.30 3.53 3.55
N HIS A 28 7.16 2.67 3.01
CA HIS A 28 7.95 1.70 3.75
C HIS A 28 9.43 1.89 3.40
N LYS A 29 10.33 1.74 4.36
CA LYS A 29 11.77 1.92 4.11
C LYS A 29 12.48 0.64 3.72
N ASN A 30 12.09 -0.49 4.32
CA ASN A 30 12.84 -1.73 4.24
C ASN A 30 12.23 -2.75 3.30
N MET A 31 10.98 -2.54 2.89
CA MET A 31 10.21 -3.54 2.14
C MET A 31 9.68 -2.99 0.84
N ILE A 32 9.61 -3.87 -0.15
CA ILE A 32 8.84 -3.67 -1.38
C ILE A 32 7.50 -4.37 -1.18
N ASP A 33 6.41 -3.69 -1.52
CA ASP A 33 5.07 -4.27 -1.47
C ASP A 33 4.63 -4.71 -2.85
N ILE A 34 4.11 -5.94 -2.95
CA ILE A 34 3.33 -6.39 -4.10
C ILE A 34 1.91 -6.63 -3.58
N GLN A 35 0.96 -5.83 -4.04
CA GLN A 35 -0.42 -5.88 -3.56
C GLN A 35 -1.35 -6.41 -4.64
N ILE A 36 -2.12 -7.45 -4.31
CA ILE A 36 -2.99 -8.15 -5.24
C ILE A 36 -4.41 -8.20 -4.68
N PRO A 37 -5.36 -7.43 -5.25
CA PRO A 37 -6.77 -7.59 -4.89
C PRO A 37 -7.26 -8.98 -5.30
N LEU A 38 -8.07 -9.62 -4.45
CA LEU A 38 -8.47 -11.01 -4.65
C LEU A 38 -9.88 -11.15 -5.28
N ASP A 39 -10.85 -10.38 -4.80
CA ASP A 39 -12.25 -10.56 -5.21
C ASP A 39 -12.99 -9.24 -5.50
N ASN A 40 -12.36 -8.11 -5.31
CA ASN A 40 -12.92 -6.79 -5.60
C ASN A 40 -11.80 -5.90 -6.12
N GLU A 41 -12.14 -4.91 -6.94
CA GLU A 41 -11.14 -3.96 -7.42
C GLU A 41 -10.68 -3.02 -6.32
N GLU A 42 -9.44 -2.56 -6.42
CA GLU A 42 -8.86 -1.57 -5.52
C GLU A 42 -8.15 -0.49 -6.31
N THR A 43 -8.36 0.76 -5.92
CA THR A 43 -7.65 1.90 -6.50
C THR A 43 -6.57 2.36 -5.52
N TYR A 44 -5.40 2.67 -6.05
CA TYR A 44 -4.27 3.20 -5.30
C TYR A 44 -3.97 4.61 -5.76
N GLY A 45 -3.80 5.54 -4.81
CA GLY A 45 -3.18 6.82 -5.09
C GLY A 45 -1.67 6.66 -5.12
N TYR A 46 -0.99 7.43 -5.96
CA TYR A 46 0.47 7.43 -6.08
C TYR A 46 1.02 8.82 -5.91
N LEU A 47 2.12 8.94 -5.14
CA LEU A 47 2.91 10.15 -5.01
C LEU A 47 4.36 9.74 -4.68
N PRO A 48 5.36 10.20 -5.45
CA PRO A 48 6.75 9.88 -5.15
C PRO A 48 7.16 10.37 -3.75
N LEU A 49 8.00 9.60 -3.07
CA LEU A 49 8.53 9.96 -1.74
C LEU A 49 9.12 11.38 -1.74
N ALA A 50 9.79 11.78 -2.82
CA ALA A 50 10.41 13.10 -2.92
C ALA A 50 9.40 14.26 -2.84
N LYS A 51 8.11 13.99 -3.11
CA LYS A 51 7.03 14.99 -3.03
C LYS A 51 6.23 14.93 -1.74
N LEU A 52 6.55 13.99 -0.86
CA LEU A 52 5.89 13.85 0.42
C LEU A 52 6.61 14.69 1.48
N PRO A 53 5.87 15.28 2.45
CA PRO A 53 6.50 16.00 3.54
C PRO A 53 7.21 15.04 4.50
N ASP A 54 8.06 15.59 5.37
CA ASP A 54 8.64 14.80 6.45
C ASP A 54 7.53 14.34 7.41
N ALA A 55 7.62 13.11 7.86
CA ALA A 55 6.68 12.52 8.81
C ALA A 55 7.40 11.47 9.65
N GLU A 56 6.83 11.17 10.81
CA GLU A 56 7.43 10.25 11.76
C GLU A 56 7.37 8.82 11.24
N TYR A 57 8.55 8.17 11.21
CA TYR A 57 8.68 6.79 10.80
C TYR A 57 8.48 5.84 12.00
N ASN A 58 7.61 4.85 11.82
CA ASN A 58 7.41 3.78 12.80
C ASN A 58 8.29 2.59 12.39
N ALA A 59 9.41 2.42 13.11
CA ALA A 59 10.38 1.37 12.79
C ALA A 59 9.85 -0.05 13.06
N GLU A 60 8.98 -0.20 14.04
CA GLU A 60 8.40 -1.50 14.39
C GLU A 60 7.52 -2.05 13.27
N LYS A 61 6.75 -1.17 12.62
CA LYS A 61 5.85 -1.54 11.52
C LYS A 61 6.46 -1.28 10.14
N ASP A 62 7.64 -0.67 10.06
CA ASP A 62 8.23 -0.18 8.81
C ASP A 62 7.24 0.68 8.04
N LEU A 63 6.72 1.72 8.68
CA LEU A 63 5.61 2.50 8.15
C LEU A 63 5.75 3.98 8.46
N THR A 64 5.59 4.82 7.45
CA THR A 64 5.36 6.25 7.60
C THR A 64 4.01 6.59 6.98
N LYS A 65 3.17 7.32 7.70
CA LYS A 65 1.87 7.80 7.20
C LYS A 65 1.93 9.30 6.95
N TYR A 66 1.21 9.73 5.90
CA TYR A 66 1.18 11.13 5.46
C TYR A 66 -0.26 11.60 5.33
N PRO A 67 -0.94 11.92 6.45
CA PRO A 67 -2.32 12.42 6.40
C PRO A 67 -2.40 13.70 5.55
N GLY A 68 -3.41 13.78 4.71
CA GLY A 68 -3.68 14.97 3.90
C GLY A 68 -2.87 15.08 2.60
N ALA A 69 -1.95 14.16 2.32
CA ALA A 69 -1.24 14.17 1.06
C ALA A 69 -2.18 13.83 -0.10
N VAL A 70 -1.96 14.47 -1.25
CA VAL A 70 -2.82 14.36 -2.44
C VAL A 70 -2.07 13.63 -3.54
N ALA A 71 -2.71 12.63 -4.14
CA ALA A 71 -2.11 11.83 -5.20
C ALA A 71 -1.85 12.64 -6.47
N SER A 72 -0.76 12.32 -7.16
CA SER A 72 -0.50 12.82 -8.51
C SER A 72 -1.08 11.90 -9.58
N ALA A 73 -1.37 10.66 -9.25
CA ALA A 73 -1.97 9.69 -10.15
C ALA A 73 -2.74 8.64 -9.36
N TYR A 74 -3.67 7.98 -10.04
CA TYR A 74 -4.41 6.84 -9.48
C TYR A 74 -4.31 5.67 -10.43
N VAL A 75 -4.22 4.47 -9.87
CA VAL A 75 -4.27 3.22 -10.64
C VAL A 75 -5.27 2.27 -10.00
N THR A 76 -6.10 1.65 -10.83
CA THR A 76 -7.06 0.65 -10.38
C THR A 76 -6.60 -0.73 -10.83
N CYS A 77 -6.48 -1.64 -9.86
CA CYS A 77 -6.21 -3.04 -10.09
C CYS A 77 -7.52 -3.83 -9.98
N LEU A 78 -7.82 -4.62 -10.99
CA LEU A 78 -8.91 -5.59 -10.96
C LEU A 78 -8.46 -6.84 -10.20
N PRO A 79 -9.39 -7.70 -9.74
CA PRO A 79 -9.00 -8.94 -9.07
C PRO A 79 -7.99 -9.75 -9.89
N GLY A 80 -6.88 -10.14 -9.24
CA GLY A 80 -5.79 -10.87 -9.87
C GLY A 80 -4.71 -10.02 -10.53
N GLU A 81 -4.97 -8.74 -10.77
CA GLU A 81 -3.93 -7.79 -11.16
C GLU A 81 -3.15 -7.36 -9.92
N PHE A 82 -1.97 -6.79 -10.11
CA PHE A 82 -1.15 -6.40 -8.97
C PHE A 82 -0.43 -5.08 -9.21
N ALA A 83 -0.07 -4.42 -8.11
CA ALA A 83 0.75 -3.22 -8.10
C ALA A 83 2.00 -3.48 -7.26
N ILE A 84 3.15 -2.96 -7.70
CA ILE A 84 4.42 -3.06 -7.00
C ILE A 84 4.80 -1.67 -6.50
N PHE A 85 5.05 -1.54 -5.19
CA PHE A 85 5.47 -0.29 -4.58
C PHE A 85 6.84 -0.49 -3.92
N ALA A 86 7.84 0.27 -4.41
CA ALA A 86 9.17 0.31 -3.83
C ALA A 86 9.22 1.33 -2.67
N PRO A 87 10.31 1.38 -1.88
CA PRO A 87 10.40 2.34 -0.78
C PRO A 87 10.22 3.80 -1.18
N GLN A 88 10.59 4.16 -2.41
CA GLN A 88 10.42 5.52 -2.92
C GLN A 88 9.02 5.82 -3.48
N ASP A 89 8.12 4.85 -3.45
CA ASP A 89 6.76 5.00 -3.98
C ASP A 89 5.77 5.20 -2.84
N GLY A 90 5.33 6.43 -2.64
CA GLY A 90 4.20 6.72 -1.77
C GLY A 90 2.93 6.17 -2.39
N HIS A 91 2.14 5.44 -1.61
CA HIS A 91 0.89 4.85 -2.09
C HIS A 91 -0.22 5.05 -1.09
N GLN A 92 -1.42 5.22 -1.62
CA GLN A 92 -2.65 5.45 -0.86
C GLN A 92 -3.58 4.26 -1.13
N PRO A 93 -3.58 3.25 -0.25
CA PRO A 93 -4.30 2.00 -0.50
C PRO A 93 -5.76 2.07 -0.09
N TYR A 94 -6.52 1.02 -0.43
CA TYR A 94 -7.88 0.76 0.00
C TYR A 94 -8.95 1.70 -0.54
N ILE A 95 -8.68 2.40 -1.64
CA ILE A 95 -9.70 3.23 -2.28
C ILE A 95 -10.64 2.33 -3.08
N GLY A 96 -11.93 2.37 -2.76
CA GLY A 96 -12.92 1.56 -3.45
C GLY A 96 -14.22 1.47 -2.67
N THR A 97 -15.11 0.61 -3.13
CA THR A 97 -16.42 0.36 -2.50
C THR A 97 -16.52 -1.08 -2.05
N GLY A 98 -17.26 -1.31 -0.95
CA GLY A 98 -17.41 -2.64 -0.37
C GLY A 98 -16.13 -3.12 0.30
N ASP A 99 -16.08 -4.40 0.61
CA ASP A 99 -14.92 -4.99 1.27
C ASP A 99 -13.84 -5.35 0.26
N ILE A 100 -12.59 -5.05 0.61
CA ILE A 100 -11.42 -5.35 -0.20
C ILE A 100 -10.61 -6.41 0.52
N HIS A 101 -10.51 -7.59 -0.08
CA HIS A 101 -9.65 -8.67 0.36
C HIS A 101 -8.42 -8.66 -0.52
N LYS A 102 -7.23 -8.67 0.05
CA LYS A 102 -6.01 -8.67 -0.75
C LYS A 102 -4.86 -9.43 -0.11
N ALA A 103 -3.95 -9.88 -0.96
CA ALA A 103 -2.66 -10.41 -0.57
C ALA A 103 -1.62 -9.29 -0.72
N ILE A 104 -0.82 -9.09 0.30
CA ILE A 104 0.31 -8.16 0.27
C ILE A 104 1.57 -8.96 0.49
N PHE A 105 2.38 -9.08 -0.56
CA PHE A 105 3.71 -9.68 -0.45
C PHE A 105 4.69 -8.61 -0.05
N LYS A 106 5.43 -8.87 1.01
CA LYS A 106 6.49 -7.99 1.52
C LYS A 106 7.83 -8.63 1.18
N ILE A 107 8.65 -7.92 0.41
CA ILE A 107 9.96 -8.40 -0.02
C ILE A 107 11.00 -7.41 0.48
N LYS A 108 12.03 -7.89 1.17
CA LYS A 108 13.09 -7.03 1.66
C LYS A 108 13.79 -6.33 0.49
N ALA A 109 13.83 -5.02 0.57
CA ALA A 109 14.45 -4.19 -0.45
C ALA A 109 15.98 -4.19 -0.36
#